data_d42759b276d32634389a329be8955b07
#
_entry.id   d42759b276d32634389a329be8955b07
#
_cell.length_a   1.000
_cell.length_b   1.000
_cell.length_c   1.000
_cell.angle_alpha   90.00
_cell.angle_beta   90.00
_cell.angle_gamma   90.00
#
_symmetry.space_group_name_H-M   'P 1'
#
loop_
_entity.id
_entity.type
_entity.pdbx_description
1 polymer ?
#
loop_
_entity_poly.entity_id
_entity_poly.type
_entity_poly.pdbx_seq_one_letter_code
_entity_poly.pdbx_strand_id
1 'polypeptide(L)'
;RYPWDLIVYNPSVLKDDFIRYGRKGIKGEFHSIAAIVGDSEKLYIEEGAKIHPFVVIDTTHGPVYIDRGAEIFPSARIEGPCYIGKDTQIMPGANIREGNSFGDVCRIGGEVEESIFYSYANKYHDGFIGHSYIGEFVNLGALTTNSDLKNDYSNVSVYLNGKPQDTGSLKVGSFIGDHTKTSIGTLFNTGTIAGLMCNITAGGILPKYFPSFAWYVNNKFMKGYGLDMMINTAKTVMGRRKRQWLDEEEYAIRVAYEMTEEERKEAIKKSRKTSK
;
A
#
# COMPACT_ATOMS: atom_id res chain seq x y z
N ARG A 1 -17.25 7.51 3.82
CA ARG A 1 -17.41 7.86 5.24
C ARG A 1 -16.28 7.31 6.10
N TYR A 2 -15.81 6.12 5.79
CA TYR A 2 -14.76 5.42 6.52
C TYR A 2 -13.57 5.11 5.61
N PRO A 3 -12.36 4.88 6.16
CA PRO A 3 -11.18 4.56 5.33
C PRO A 3 -11.37 3.35 4.40
N TRP A 4 -12.09 2.34 4.84
CA TRP A 4 -12.37 1.15 4.02
C TRP A 4 -13.32 1.40 2.86
N ASP A 5 -14.11 2.48 2.89
CA ASP A 5 -14.96 2.87 1.75
C ASP A 5 -14.10 3.18 0.51
N LEU A 6 -12.86 3.68 0.69
CA LEU A 6 -11.92 3.92 -0.41
C LEU A 6 -11.63 2.61 -1.17
N ILE A 7 -11.41 1.53 -0.43
CA ILE A 7 -11.10 0.22 -1.01
C ILE A 7 -12.33 -0.36 -1.71
N VAL A 8 -13.47 -0.35 -1.02
CA VAL A 8 -14.74 -0.90 -1.55
C VAL A 8 -15.15 -0.24 -2.87
N TYR A 9 -14.97 1.08 -2.99
CA TYR A 9 -15.37 1.81 -4.21
C TYR A 9 -14.28 1.86 -5.29
N ASN A 10 -13.02 1.57 -4.96
CA ASN A 10 -11.91 1.70 -5.91
C ASN A 10 -12.13 0.96 -7.24
N PRO A 11 -12.57 -0.31 -7.27
CA PRO A 11 -12.76 -1.03 -8.54
C PRO A 11 -13.82 -0.38 -9.45
N SER A 12 -14.90 0.16 -8.88
CA SER A 12 -15.94 0.86 -9.66
C SER A 12 -15.45 2.21 -10.17
N VAL A 13 -14.75 2.97 -9.33
CA VAL A 13 -14.18 4.27 -9.70
C VAL A 13 -13.16 4.12 -10.83
N LEU A 14 -12.31 3.10 -10.79
CA LEU A 14 -11.35 2.81 -11.85
C LEU A 14 -12.04 2.57 -13.21
N LYS A 15 -13.16 1.84 -13.22
CA LYS A 15 -13.94 1.61 -14.45
C LYS A 15 -14.56 2.89 -14.98
N ASP A 16 -15.15 3.69 -14.09
CA ASP A 16 -15.79 4.96 -14.45
C ASP A 16 -14.77 5.99 -14.95
N ASP A 17 -13.60 6.07 -14.29
CA ASP A 17 -12.52 6.98 -14.68
C ASP A 17 -11.94 6.59 -16.03
N PHE A 18 -11.73 5.31 -16.31
CA PHE A 18 -11.25 4.85 -17.61
C PHE A 18 -12.20 5.29 -18.75
N ILE A 19 -13.50 5.13 -18.55
CA ILE A 19 -14.53 5.58 -19.51
C ILE A 19 -14.49 7.10 -19.66
N ARG A 20 -14.39 7.83 -18.56
CA ARG A 20 -14.39 9.31 -18.54
C ARG A 20 -13.17 9.88 -19.25
N TYR A 21 -11.98 9.31 -19.02
CA TYR A 21 -10.76 9.74 -19.70
C TYR A 21 -10.77 9.40 -21.19
N GLY A 22 -11.49 8.36 -21.61
CA GLY A 22 -11.71 8.03 -23.01
C GLY A 22 -10.46 7.67 -23.80
N ARG A 23 -9.35 7.36 -23.11
CA ARG A 23 -8.07 6.99 -23.75
C ARG A 23 -8.01 5.48 -23.98
N LYS A 24 -7.51 5.10 -25.15
CA LYS A 24 -7.40 3.70 -25.56
C LYS A 24 -6.14 3.45 -26.39
N GLY A 25 -5.69 2.19 -26.35
CA GLY A 25 -4.61 1.70 -27.20
C GLY A 25 -3.21 1.88 -26.59
N ILE A 26 -2.24 1.38 -27.29
CA ILE A 26 -0.86 1.28 -26.85
C ILE A 26 -0.04 2.40 -27.50
N LYS A 27 0.51 3.30 -26.69
CA LYS A 27 1.45 4.37 -27.10
C LYS A 27 2.87 4.10 -26.64
N GLY A 28 3.02 3.32 -25.57
CA GLY A 28 4.32 2.91 -25.01
C GLY A 28 4.94 1.73 -25.74
N GLU A 29 6.04 1.25 -25.19
CA GLU A 29 6.76 0.08 -25.70
C GLU A 29 6.06 -1.20 -25.20
N PHE A 30 5.59 -2.02 -26.12
CA PHE A 30 4.94 -3.32 -25.82
C PHE A 30 5.75 -4.44 -26.48
N HIS A 31 6.36 -5.31 -25.69
CA HIS A 31 7.21 -6.38 -26.23
C HIS A 31 6.37 -7.42 -26.98
N SER A 32 6.87 -7.90 -28.11
CA SER A 32 6.14 -8.79 -29.04
C SER A 32 5.69 -10.13 -28.43
N ILE A 33 6.31 -10.57 -27.33
CA ILE A 33 5.92 -11.80 -26.61
C ILE A 33 5.21 -11.50 -25.27
N ALA A 34 4.79 -10.25 -25.02
CA ALA A 34 3.80 -9.95 -24.01
C ALA A 34 2.39 -10.25 -24.54
N ALA A 35 1.46 -10.56 -23.66
CA ALA A 35 0.11 -10.97 -24.06
C ALA A 35 -0.97 -10.07 -23.45
N ILE A 36 -2.03 -9.82 -24.23
CA ILE A 36 -3.27 -9.23 -23.77
C ILE A 36 -4.33 -10.34 -23.75
N VAL A 37 -5.02 -10.48 -22.61
CA VAL A 37 -6.18 -11.37 -22.46
C VAL A 37 -7.42 -10.49 -22.29
N GLY A 38 -8.52 -10.85 -22.96
CA GLY A 38 -9.76 -10.08 -22.95
C GLY A 38 -9.80 -9.00 -24.03
N ASP A 39 -10.48 -7.90 -23.75
CA ASP A 39 -10.78 -6.84 -24.71
C ASP A 39 -9.67 -5.79 -24.75
N SER A 40 -8.94 -5.70 -25.85
CA SER A 40 -7.85 -4.72 -26.03
C SER A 40 -8.34 -3.25 -25.97
N GLU A 41 -9.62 -2.96 -26.23
CA GLU A 41 -10.20 -1.62 -26.11
C GLU A 41 -10.29 -1.14 -24.65
N LYS A 42 -10.12 -2.03 -23.68
CA LYS A 42 -10.05 -1.74 -22.26
C LYS A 42 -8.62 -1.55 -21.75
N LEU A 43 -7.64 -1.45 -22.66
CA LEU A 43 -6.24 -1.21 -22.33
C LEU A 43 -5.80 0.16 -22.84
N TYR A 44 -5.13 0.91 -21.96
CA TYR A 44 -4.35 2.08 -22.36
C TYR A 44 -2.94 2.02 -21.77
N ILE A 45 -1.95 2.21 -22.63
CA ILE A 45 -0.53 2.30 -22.26
C ILE A 45 0.01 3.63 -22.79
N GLU A 46 0.39 4.52 -21.86
CA GLU A 46 0.88 5.87 -22.18
C GLU A 46 2.27 5.83 -22.80
N GLU A 47 2.60 6.86 -23.55
CA GLU A 47 3.93 7.07 -24.13
C GLU A 47 5.02 7.04 -23.03
N GLY A 48 6.15 6.36 -23.32
CA GLY A 48 7.27 6.17 -22.38
C GLY A 48 7.08 5.04 -21.37
N ALA A 49 5.90 4.43 -21.28
CA ALA A 49 5.74 3.20 -20.50
C ALA A 49 6.34 2.00 -21.23
N LYS A 50 6.83 1.00 -20.48
CA LYS A 50 7.51 -0.18 -21.01
C LYS A 50 6.90 -1.48 -20.49
N ILE A 51 6.49 -2.34 -21.42
CA ILE A 51 5.98 -3.69 -21.11
C ILE A 51 7.01 -4.70 -21.60
N HIS A 52 7.61 -5.40 -20.65
CA HIS A 52 8.66 -6.38 -20.89
C HIS A 52 8.14 -7.73 -21.42
N PRO A 53 9.05 -8.65 -21.84
CA PRO A 53 8.67 -10.00 -22.29
C PRO A 53 7.90 -10.77 -21.23
N PHE A 54 6.98 -11.64 -21.69
CA PHE A 54 6.18 -12.56 -20.86
C PHE A 54 5.24 -11.87 -19.86
N VAL A 55 5.03 -10.57 -19.96
CA VAL A 55 3.97 -9.89 -19.21
C VAL A 55 2.62 -10.29 -19.76
N VAL A 56 1.66 -10.54 -18.85
CA VAL A 56 0.26 -10.79 -19.21
C VAL A 56 -0.60 -9.67 -18.64
N ILE A 57 -1.35 -8.98 -19.50
CA ILE A 57 -2.34 -7.97 -19.10
C ILE A 57 -3.73 -8.52 -19.40
N ASP A 58 -4.52 -8.71 -18.36
CA ASP A 58 -5.87 -9.30 -18.44
C ASP A 58 -6.94 -8.23 -18.19
N THR A 59 -7.66 -7.88 -19.24
CA THR A 59 -8.75 -6.90 -19.23
C THR A 59 -10.14 -7.52 -19.14
N THR A 60 -10.23 -8.83 -18.88
CA THR A 60 -11.50 -9.57 -18.85
C THR A 60 -12.50 -8.95 -17.89
N HIS A 61 -12.09 -8.60 -16.68
CA HIS A 61 -12.94 -8.09 -15.60
C HIS A 61 -12.98 -6.57 -15.48
N GLY A 62 -12.09 -5.88 -16.19
CA GLY A 62 -12.04 -4.41 -16.15
C GLY A 62 -10.88 -3.80 -16.92
N PRO A 63 -10.85 -2.46 -17.03
CA PRO A 63 -9.81 -1.78 -17.79
C PRO A 63 -8.46 -1.77 -17.05
N VAL A 64 -7.38 -1.67 -17.85
CA VAL A 64 -6.03 -1.45 -17.34
C VAL A 64 -5.49 -0.16 -17.94
N TYR A 65 -5.06 0.76 -17.08
CA TYR A 65 -4.41 2.01 -17.47
C TYR A 65 -2.98 2.04 -16.92
N ILE A 66 -2.00 2.16 -17.82
CA ILE A 66 -0.57 2.22 -17.51
C ILE A 66 -0.05 3.60 -17.92
N ASP A 67 0.34 4.41 -16.95
CA ASP A 67 0.73 5.80 -17.16
C ASP A 67 2.20 5.92 -17.60
N ARG A 68 2.59 7.14 -17.96
CA ARG A 68 3.90 7.51 -18.50
C ARG A 68 5.06 7.02 -17.63
N GLY A 69 6.08 6.46 -18.25
CA GLY A 69 7.30 6.03 -17.58
C GLY A 69 7.14 4.81 -16.69
N ALA A 70 5.92 4.26 -16.57
CA ALA A 70 5.70 3.02 -15.83
C ALA A 70 6.42 1.84 -16.52
N GLU A 71 6.98 0.93 -15.73
CA GLU A 71 7.75 -0.19 -16.24
C GLU A 71 7.24 -1.50 -15.64
N ILE A 72 6.77 -2.39 -16.52
CA ILE A 72 6.22 -3.69 -16.13
C ILE A 72 7.24 -4.75 -16.49
N PHE A 73 7.88 -5.31 -15.48
CA PHE A 73 8.99 -6.25 -15.63
C PHE A 73 8.55 -7.66 -16.05
N PRO A 74 9.47 -8.49 -16.54
CA PRO A 74 9.14 -9.78 -17.12
C PRO A 74 8.31 -10.68 -16.20
N SER A 75 7.40 -11.44 -16.81
CA SER A 75 6.54 -12.43 -16.16
C SER A 75 5.55 -11.88 -15.12
N ALA A 76 5.38 -10.54 -15.03
CA ALA A 76 4.31 -9.99 -14.23
C ALA A 76 2.95 -10.24 -14.88
N ARG A 77 1.92 -10.51 -14.05
CA ARG A 77 0.51 -10.59 -14.45
C ARG A 77 -0.24 -9.38 -13.86
N ILE A 78 -1.07 -8.73 -14.67
CA ILE A 78 -1.89 -7.60 -14.26
C ILE A 78 -3.32 -7.85 -14.68
N GLU A 79 -4.25 -7.85 -13.71
CA GLU A 79 -5.68 -7.99 -13.94
C GLU A 79 -6.40 -6.66 -13.73
N GLY A 80 -7.28 -6.32 -14.65
CA GLY A 80 -8.13 -5.12 -14.51
C GLY A 80 -9.41 -5.36 -13.69
N PRO A 81 -9.99 -4.30 -13.09
CA PRO A 81 -9.59 -2.91 -13.25
C PRO A 81 -8.29 -2.59 -12.49
N CYS A 82 -7.37 -1.89 -13.15
CA CYS A 82 -6.09 -1.52 -12.54
C CYS A 82 -5.57 -0.19 -13.10
N TYR A 83 -5.06 0.68 -12.22
CA TYR A 83 -4.32 1.87 -12.58
C TYR A 83 -2.88 1.77 -12.10
N ILE A 84 -1.93 2.01 -12.98
CA ILE A 84 -0.49 2.05 -12.67
C ILE A 84 0.03 3.45 -13.00
N GLY A 85 0.38 4.20 -11.96
CA GLY A 85 0.81 5.60 -12.03
C GLY A 85 2.19 5.80 -12.65
N LYS A 86 2.55 7.07 -12.84
CA LYS A 86 3.78 7.48 -13.52
C LYS A 86 5.03 6.93 -12.83
N ASP A 87 5.98 6.50 -13.62
CA ASP A 87 7.28 6.00 -13.15
C ASP A 87 7.18 4.85 -12.12
N THR A 88 6.01 4.21 -12.02
CA THR A 88 5.78 3.06 -11.16
C THR A 88 6.34 1.80 -11.80
N GLN A 89 6.97 0.97 -10.99
CA GLN A 89 7.58 -0.28 -11.38
C GLN A 89 6.83 -1.48 -10.82
N ILE A 90 6.36 -2.36 -11.70
CA ILE A 90 5.81 -3.66 -11.33
C ILE A 90 6.92 -4.71 -11.50
N MET A 91 7.34 -5.31 -10.39
CA MET A 91 8.51 -6.17 -10.30
C MET A 91 8.35 -7.49 -11.06
N PRO A 92 9.46 -8.16 -11.41
CA PRO A 92 9.40 -9.43 -12.13
C PRO A 92 8.56 -10.46 -11.38
N GLY A 93 7.67 -11.16 -12.12
CA GLY A 93 6.82 -12.20 -11.56
C GLY A 93 5.72 -11.72 -10.61
N ALA A 94 5.49 -10.42 -10.47
CA ALA A 94 4.41 -9.89 -9.64
C ALA A 94 3.03 -10.36 -10.14
N ASN A 95 2.15 -10.72 -9.21
CA ASN A 95 0.77 -11.09 -9.47
C ASN A 95 -0.17 -9.95 -8.99
N ILE A 96 -0.50 -9.06 -9.89
CA ILE A 96 -1.40 -7.93 -9.62
C ILE A 96 -2.81 -8.36 -10.03
N ARG A 97 -3.62 -8.68 -9.03
CA ARG A 97 -5.02 -9.05 -9.22
C ARG A 97 -5.87 -7.80 -9.46
N GLU A 98 -7.17 -7.97 -9.56
CA GLU A 98 -8.12 -6.90 -9.86
C GLU A 98 -8.20 -5.82 -8.76
N GLY A 99 -8.71 -4.65 -9.11
CA GLY A 99 -9.11 -3.59 -8.17
C GLY A 99 -7.98 -2.75 -7.59
N ASN A 100 -6.83 -2.67 -8.25
CA ASN A 100 -5.66 -1.96 -7.71
C ASN A 100 -5.47 -0.57 -8.30
N SER A 101 -5.13 0.39 -7.42
CA SER A 101 -4.62 1.71 -7.79
C SER A 101 -3.22 1.90 -7.24
N PHE A 102 -2.23 2.07 -8.11
CA PHE A 102 -0.87 2.42 -7.73
C PHE A 102 -0.57 3.86 -8.14
N GLY A 103 -0.25 4.71 -7.16
CA GLY A 103 0.20 6.08 -7.40
C GLY A 103 1.56 6.15 -8.10
N ASP A 104 2.12 7.35 -8.20
CA ASP A 104 3.37 7.59 -8.92
C ASP A 104 4.58 7.05 -8.16
N VAL A 105 5.61 6.60 -8.90
CA VAL A 105 6.93 6.20 -8.38
C VAL A 105 6.90 5.04 -7.38
N CYS A 106 5.83 4.24 -7.37
CA CYS A 106 5.74 3.05 -6.55
C CYS A 106 6.63 1.91 -7.06
N ARG A 107 6.93 0.95 -6.19
CA ARG A 107 7.57 -0.32 -6.55
C ARG A 107 6.78 -1.47 -5.97
N ILE A 108 6.19 -2.28 -6.84
CA ILE A 108 5.19 -3.27 -6.46
C ILE A 108 5.63 -4.65 -6.93
N GLY A 109 5.79 -5.59 -6.02
CA GLY A 109 6.13 -6.98 -6.25
C GLY A 109 5.27 -7.92 -5.41
N GLY A 110 5.40 -9.23 -5.62
CA GLY A 110 4.58 -10.25 -4.97
C GLY A 110 3.13 -10.20 -5.42
N GLU A 111 2.20 -10.51 -4.53
CA GLU A 111 0.76 -10.52 -4.84
C GLU A 111 0.04 -9.31 -4.23
N VAL A 112 -0.82 -8.65 -5.03
CA VAL A 112 -1.64 -7.51 -4.59
C VAL A 112 -3.05 -7.62 -5.16
N GLU A 113 -4.07 -7.44 -4.30
CA GLU A 113 -5.49 -7.52 -4.64
C GLU A 113 -6.25 -6.33 -4.05
N GLU A 114 -7.16 -5.72 -4.80
CA GLU A 114 -8.11 -4.67 -4.36
C GLU A 114 -7.49 -3.65 -3.38
N SER A 115 -6.34 -3.07 -3.73
CA SER A 115 -5.58 -2.21 -2.85
C SER A 115 -5.21 -0.87 -3.48
N ILE A 116 -5.07 0.14 -2.64
CA ILE A 116 -4.62 1.47 -3.03
C ILE A 116 -3.24 1.71 -2.43
N PHE A 117 -2.26 1.96 -3.27
CA PHE A 117 -0.92 2.43 -2.88
C PHE A 117 -0.79 3.89 -3.27
N TYR A 118 -0.55 4.76 -2.31
CA TYR A 118 -0.24 6.14 -2.60
C TYR A 118 1.19 6.26 -3.17
N SER A 119 1.58 7.45 -3.62
CA SER A 119 2.85 7.61 -4.34
C SER A 119 4.09 7.22 -3.51
N TYR A 120 5.15 6.84 -4.17
CA TYR A 120 6.45 6.48 -3.58
C TYR A 120 6.45 5.27 -2.64
N ALA A 121 5.35 4.54 -2.53
CA ALA A 121 5.26 3.35 -1.71
C ALA A 121 6.12 2.20 -2.27
N ASN A 122 6.68 1.39 -1.37
CA ASN A 122 7.58 0.30 -1.72
C ASN A 122 7.15 -1.02 -1.11
N LYS A 123 6.60 -1.90 -1.94
CA LYS A 123 6.39 -3.33 -1.69
C LYS A 123 7.17 -4.12 -2.76
N TYR A 124 8.49 -4.01 -2.74
CA TYR A 124 9.36 -4.53 -3.79
C TYR A 124 9.37 -6.05 -3.90
N HIS A 125 9.29 -6.75 -2.77
CA HIS A 125 9.48 -8.19 -2.64
C HIS A 125 8.15 -8.95 -2.51
N ASP A 126 8.23 -10.29 -2.45
CA ASP A 126 7.11 -11.19 -2.24
C ASP A 126 6.35 -10.92 -0.93
N GLY A 127 5.15 -11.45 -0.85
CA GLY A 127 4.16 -11.27 0.19
C GLY A 127 2.82 -10.82 -0.41
N PHE A 128 1.72 -11.08 0.29
CA PHE A 128 0.37 -10.72 -0.12
C PHE A 128 -0.09 -9.42 0.54
N ILE A 129 -0.63 -8.49 -0.23
CA ILE A 129 -1.36 -7.31 0.27
C ILE A 129 -2.72 -7.26 -0.41
N GLY A 130 -3.77 -7.44 0.38
CA GLY A 130 -5.15 -7.41 -0.10
C GLY A 130 -6.03 -6.42 0.65
N HIS A 131 -6.99 -5.81 -0.03
CA HIS A 131 -8.03 -4.91 0.50
C HIS A 131 -7.46 -3.82 1.41
N SER A 132 -6.34 -3.19 0.98
CA SER A 132 -5.50 -2.34 1.83
C SER A 132 -5.29 -0.95 1.27
N TYR A 133 -5.05 0.02 2.16
CA TYR A 133 -4.55 1.34 1.82
C TYR A 133 -3.12 1.51 2.34
N ILE A 134 -2.20 1.81 1.45
CA ILE A 134 -0.77 2.00 1.74
C ILE A 134 -0.38 3.44 1.43
N GLY A 135 0.03 4.18 2.45
CA GLY A 135 0.36 5.60 2.37
C GLY A 135 1.67 5.90 1.64
N GLU A 136 1.99 7.18 1.59
CA GLU A 136 3.16 7.72 0.90
C GLU A 136 4.46 7.30 1.61
N PHE A 137 5.49 6.97 0.83
CA PHE A 137 6.80 6.54 1.36
C PHE A 137 6.75 5.38 2.36
N VAL A 138 5.67 4.60 2.39
CA VAL A 138 5.63 3.35 3.13
C VAL A 138 6.64 2.37 2.54
N ASN A 139 7.38 1.68 3.41
CA ASN A 139 8.30 0.63 2.99
C ASN A 139 7.94 -0.68 3.68
N LEU A 140 7.39 -1.61 2.91
CA LEU A 140 7.08 -2.96 3.38
C LEU A 140 8.29 -3.86 3.15
N GLY A 141 8.83 -4.44 4.23
CA GLY A 141 9.93 -5.40 4.16
C GLY A 141 9.55 -6.65 3.39
N ALA A 142 10.53 -7.40 2.92
CA ALA A 142 10.30 -8.64 2.19
C ALA A 142 9.39 -9.59 2.98
N LEU A 143 8.48 -10.29 2.28
CA LEU A 143 7.50 -11.20 2.85
C LEU A 143 6.49 -10.53 3.81
N THR A 144 6.38 -9.20 3.81
CA THR A 144 5.28 -8.54 4.51
C THR A 144 3.96 -8.98 3.88
N THR A 145 3.08 -9.50 4.73
CA THR A 145 1.79 -10.08 4.30
C THR A 145 0.68 -9.59 5.23
N ASN A 146 -0.51 -9.32 4.70
CA ASN A 146 -1.69 -9.09 5.52
C ASN A 146 -2.75 -10.18 5.31
N SER A 147 -3.50 -10.47 6.37
CA SER A 147 -4.79 -11.14 6.25
C SER A 147 -5.86 -10.10 5.92
N ASP A 148 -6.78 -10.42 5.05
CA ASP A 148 -7.92 -9.57 4.71
C ASP A 148 -9.27 -10.25 5.02
N LEU A 149 -9.28 -11.57 5.20
CA LEU A 149 -10.45 -12.39 5.52
C LEU A 149 -10.22 -13.12 6.84
N LYS A 150 -11.23 -13.12 7.73
CA LYS A 150 -11.17 -13.86 8.99
C LYS A 150 -11.49 -15.36 8.78
N ASN A 151 -10.87 -16.21 9.58
CA ASN A 151 -11.08 -17.65 9.51
C ASN A 151 -12.53 -18.09 9.80
N ASP A 152 -13.26 -17.30 10.58
CA ASP A 152 -14.67 -17.55 10.94
C ASP A 152 -15.68 -16.91 9.96
N TYR A 153 -15.19 -16.25 8.90
CA TYR A 153 -16.00 -15.55 7.90
C TYR A 153 -16.97 -14.53 8.49
N SER A 154 -16.67 -13.98 9.67
CA SER A 154 -17.41 -12.84 10.21
C SER A 154 -16.85 -11.52 9.69
N ASN A 155 -17.63 -10.44 9.80
CA ASN A 155 -17.20 -9.11 9.40
C ASN A 155 -15.88 -8.72 10.08
N VAL A 156 -15.03 -8.02 9.32
CA VAL A 156 -13.81 -7.45 9.87
C VAL A 156 -14.12 -6.20 10.69
N SER A 157 -13.48 -6.07 11.85
CA SER A 157 -13.53 -4.85 12.65
C SER A 157 -12.21 -4.10 12.52
N VAL A 158 -12.29 -2.78 12.35
CA VAL A 158 -11.16 -1.85 12.31
C VAL A 158 -11.18 -0.98 13.57
N TYR A 159 -10.02 -0.77 14.19
CA TYR A 159 -9.91 0.09 15.37
C TYR A 159 -9.81 1.55 14.94
N LEU A 160 -10.86 2.34 15.21
CA LEU A 160 -10.94 3.73 14.78
C LEU A 160 -11.51 4.59 15.92
N ASN A 161 -10.90 5.74 16.17
CA ASN A 161 -11.32 6.68 17.24
C ASN A 161 -11.44 6.01 18.62
N GLY A 162 -10.44 5.21 18.99
CA GLY A 162 -10.35 4.58 20.31
C GLY A 162 -11.22 3.33 20.51
N LYS A 163 -11.93 2.84 19.48
CA LYS A 163 -12.82 1.67 19.60
C LYS A 163 -12.87 0.85 18.31
N PRO A 164 -13.18 -0.45 18.39
CA PRO A 164 -13.45 -1.27 17.22
C PRO A 164 -14.75 -0.82 16.55
N GLN A 165 -14.69 -0.72 15.21
CA GLN A 165 -15.83 -0.42 14.33
C GLN A 165 -16.04 -1.63 13.43
N ASP A 166 -17.27 -2.15 13.38
CA ASP A 166 -17.64 -3.15 12.38
C ASP A 166 -17.67 -2.48 10.99
N THR A 167 -17.00 -3.08 10.04
CA THR A 167 -16.94 -2.55 8.67
C THR A 167 -18.14 -2.95 7.81
N GLY A 168 -18.89 -3.94 8.23
CA GLY A 168 -19.94 -4.57 7.42
C GLY A 168 -19.40 -5.41 6.26
N SER A 169 -18.07 -5.59 6.17
CA SER A 169 -17.39 -6.32 5.09
C SER A 169 -16.66 -7.55 5.62
N LEU A 170 -16.68 -8.62 4.83
CA LEU A 170 -15.92 -9.85 5.11
C LEU A 170 -14.43 -9.67 4.84
N LYS A 171 -14.08 -8.84 3.85
CA LYS A 171 -12.70 -8.62 3.43
C LYS A 171 -12.29 -7.17 3.70
N VAL A 172 -11.34 -6.98 4.61
CA VAL A 172 -10.68 -5.71 4.89
C VAL A 172 -9.26 -5.99 5.37
N GLY A 173 -8.28 -5.48 4.65
CA GLY A 173 -6.87 -5.62 4.95
C GLY A 173 -6.33 -4.57 5.92
N SER A 174 -5.28 -3.88 5.52
CA SER A 174 -4.53 -2.98 6.39
C SER A 174 -4.56 -1.54 5.88
N PHE A 175 -4.55 -0.57 6.80
CA PHE A 175 -4.44 0.86 6.53
C PHE A 175 -3.13 1.36 7.12
N ILE A 176 -2.15 1.61 6.26
CA ILE A 176 -0.78 1.93 6.66
C ILE A 176 -0.49 3.40 6.33
N GLY A 177 -0.26 4.20 7.36
CA GLY A 177 0.04 5.63 7.22
C GLY A 177 1.43 5.91 6.68
N ASP A 178 1.60 7.13 6.18
CA ASP A 178 2.80 7.57 5.47
C ASP A 178 4.09 7.34 6.26
N HIS A 179 5.17 7.10 5.53
CA HIS A 179 6.51 6.84 6.08
C HIS A 179 6.63 5.65 7.03
N THR A 180 5.59 4.84 7.23
CA THR A 180 5.66 3.62 8.03
C THR A 180 6.56 2.58 7.38
N LYS A 181 7.34 1.88 8.20
CA LYS A 181 8.29 0.85 7.78
C LYS A 181 8.06 -0.44 8.52
N THR A 182 8.13 -1.56 7.80
CA THR A 182 8.08 -2.89 8.39
C THR A 182 9.37 -3.65 8.18
N SER A 183 9.69 -4.55 9.10
CA SER A 183 10.75 -5.53 8.89
C SER A 183 10.33 -6.61 7.90
N ILE A 184 11.28 -7.45 7.51
CA ILE A 184 11.00 -8.68 6.75
C ILE A 184 10.08 -9.60 7.55
N GLY A 185 9.18 -10.32 6.85
CA GLY A 185 8.29 -11.31 7.48
C GLY A 185 7.23 -10.71 8.41
N THR A 186 6.86 -9.44 8.22
CA THR A 186 5.79 -8.81 9.00
C THR A 186 4.43 -9.37 8.60
N LEU A 187 3.63 -9.83 9.59
CA LEU A 187 2.32 -10.44 9.38
C LEU A 187 1.22 -9.56 9.99
N PHE A 188 0.53 -8.79 9.17
CA PHE A 188 -0.60 -7.97 9.60
C PHE A 188 -1.90 -8.78 9.72
N ASN A 189 -2.66 -8.49 10.75
CA ASN A 189 -4.00 -9.05 10.93
C ASN A 189 -5.04 -8.32 10.08
N THR A 190 -6.22 -8.90 9.89
CA THR A 190 -7.37 -8.24 9.24
C THR A 190 -7.71 -6.92 9.93
N GLY A 191 -7.99 -5.87 9.16
CA GLY A 191 -8.40 -4.57 9.68
C GLY A 191 -7.32 -3.86 10.50
N THR A 192 -6.03 -4.14 10.26
CA THR A 192 -4.94 -3.45 10.96
C THR A 192 -4.84 -1.99 10.53
N ILE A 193 -4.71 -1.09 11.51
CA ILE A 193 -4.30 0.30 11.31
C ILE A 193 -2.89 0.49 11.88
N ALA A 194 -1.97 0.95 11.04
CA ALA A 194 -0.72 1.55 11.47
C ALA A 194 -0.71 3.03 11.08
N GLY A 195 -0.54 3.90 12.05
CA GLY A 195 -0.52 5.34 11.83
C GLY A 195 0.73 5.82 11.08
N LEU A 196 0.98 7.12 11.12
CA LEU A 196 2.11 7.76 10.46
C LEU A 196 3.45 7.32 11.08
N MET A 197 4.47 7.15 10.25
CA MET A 197 5.88 6.98 10.66
C MET A 197 6.11 5.86 11.68
N CYS A 198 5.30 4.81 11.68
CA CYS A 198 5.54 3.65 12.53
C CYS A 198 6.79 2.89 12.09
N ASN A 199 7.51 2.32 13.05
CA ASN A 199 8.58 1.37 12.81
C ASN A 199 8.19 0.03 13.45
N ILE A 200 7.92 -0.98 12.62
CA ILE A 200 7.34 -2.26 13.04
C ILE A 200 8.35 -3.36 12.75
N THR A 201 8.97 -3.88 13.81
CA THR A 201 9.99 -4.93 13.75
C THR A 201 9.61 -6.04 14.72
N ALA A 202 8.80 -6.99 14.25
CA ALA A 202 8.32 -8.07 15.09
C ALA A 202 7.95 -9.30 14.26
N GLY A 203 7.95 -10.46 14.91
CA GLY A 203 7.47 -11.72 14.34
C GLY A 203 6.08 -12.10 14.87
N GLY A 204 5.44 -13.07 14.19
CA GLY A 204 4.09 -13.52 14.51
C GLY A 204 2.99 -12.56 14.03
N ILE A 205 1.73 -12.87 14.38
CA ILE A 205 0.59 -12.03 14.02
C ILE A 205 0.56 -10.79 14.91
N LEU A 206 0.53 -9.63 14.27
CA LEU A 206 0.65 -8.34 14.93
C LEU A 206 -0.68 -7.84 15.53
N PRO A 207 -0.64 -6.87 16.48
CA PRO A 207 -1.81 -6.13 16.93
C PRO A 207 -2.53 -5.43 15.78
N LYS A 208 -3.83 -5.19 15.94
CA LYS A 208 -4.63 -4.50 14.93
C LYS A 208 -4.46 -2.97 14.92
N TYR A 209 -3.79 -2.39 15.91
CA TYR A 209 -3.63 -0.94 16.02
C TYR A 209 -2.22 -0.54 16.46
N PHE A 210 -1.61 0.33 15.68
CA PHE A 210 -0.35 0.99 15.96
C PHE A 210 -0.58 2.50 15.94
N PRO A 211 -0.48 3.20 17.07
CA PRO A 211 -0.59 4.66 17.06
C PRO A 211 0.52 5.28 16.22
N SER A 212 0.27 6.44 15.63
CA SER A 212 1.27 7.15 14.83
C SER A 212 2.59 7.31 15.58
N PHE A 213 3.71 7.20 14.86
CA PHE A 213 5.08 7.27 15.38
C PHE A 213 5.45 6.15 16.37
N ALA A 214 4.68 5.07 16.40
CA ALA A 214 4.98 3.94 17.27
C ALA A 214 6.24 3.19 16.83
N TRP A 215 7.04 2.80 17.80
CA TRP A 215 8.08 1.78 17.66
C TRP A 215 7.56 0.49 18.26
N TYR A 216 7.44 -0.54 17.43
CA TYR A 216 7.01 -1.87 17.86
C TYR A 216 8.10 -2.87 17.53
N VAL A 217 8.80 -3.33 18.56
CA VAL A 217 9.97 -4.18 18.44
C VAL A 217 9.84 -5.37 19.40
N ASN A 218 10.11 -6.58 18.92
CA ASN A 218 10.01 -7.80 19.71
C ASN A 218 8.67 -7.92 20.46
N ASN A 219 7.57 -7.65 19.74
CA ASN A 219 6.20 -7.73 20.25
C ASN A 219 5.87 -6.74 21.40
N LYS A 220 6.58 -5.61 21.46
CA LYS A 220 6.35 -4.56 22.46
C LYS A 220 6.40 -3.17 21.85
N PHE A 221 5.47 -2.31 22.31
CA PHE A 221 5.60 -0.88 22.04
C PHE A 221 6.72 -0.28 22.90
N MET A 222 7.60 0.46 22.25
CA MET A 222 8.78 1.05 22.86
C MET A 222 8.85 2.55 22.57
N LYS A 223 9.64 3.27 23.38
CA LYS A 223 10.07 4.63 23.05
C LYS A 223 11.12 4.53 21.94
N GLY A 224 10.82 5.09 20.77
CA GLY A 224 11.76 5.15 19.65
C GLY A 224 12.90 6.17 19.87
N TYR A 225 13.66 6.41 18.80
CA TYR A 225 14.81 7.35 18.82
C TYR A 225 14.42 8.83 18.81
N GLY A 226 13.11 9.15 18.87
CA GLY A 226 12.61 10.51 18.86
C GLY A 226 12.24 11.05 17.48
N LEU A 227 11.45 12.13 17.46
CA LEU A 227 10.85 12.67 16.25
C LEU A 227 11.90 13.17 15.24
N ASP A 228 12.94 13.86 15.68
CA ASP A 228 13.95 14.42 14.77
C ASP A 228 14.70 13.33 14.00
N MET A 229 14.97 12.17 14.60
CA MET A 229 15.55 11.03 13.90
C MET A 229 14.58 10.44 12.86
N MET A 230 13.29 10.40 13.16
CA MET A 230 12.27 9.96 12.20
C MET A 230 12.18 10.92 11.02
N ILE A 231 12.17 12.23 11.26
CA ILE A 231 12.17 13.29 10.23
C ILE A 231 13.44 13.18 9.37
N ASN A 232 14.62 13.03 9.96
CA ASN A 232 15.86 12.87 9.21
C ASN A 232 15.85 11.60 8.32
N THR A 233 15.25 10.53 8.81
CA THR A 233 15.06 9.31 8.02
C THR A 233 14.11 9.58 6.84
N ALA A 234 13.00 10.29 7.05
CA ALA A 234 12.06 10.65 6.00
C ALA A 234 12.72 11.52 4.93
N LYS A 235 13.45 12.58 5.33
CA LYS A 235 14.24 13.43 4.43
C LYS A 235 15.21 12.62 3.56
N THR A 236 15.90 11.66 4.17
CA THR A 236 16.83 10.77 3.47
C THR A 236 16.12 9.90 2.43
N VAL A 237 14.98 9.31 2.80
CA VAL A 237 14.19 8.45 1.91
C VAL A 237 13.62 9.25 0.75
N MET A 238 13.08 10.43 1.00
CA MET A 238 12.55 11.34 -0.02
C MET A 238 13.65 11.79 -1.00
N GLY A 239 14.81 12.19 -0.48
CA GLY A 239 15.97 12.57 -1.29
C GLY A 239 16.42 11.46 -2.25
N ARG A 240 16.40 10.18 -1.83
CA ARG A 240 16.69 9.01 -2.70
C ARG A 240 15.71 8.87 -3.88
N ARG A 241 14.50 9.43 -3.73
CA ARG A 241 13.45 9.45 -4.77
C ARG A 241 13.37 10.80 -5.49
N LYS A 242 14.34 11.69 -5.26
CA LYS A 242 14.39 13.04 -5.83
C LYS A 242 13.17 13.90 -5.50
N ARG A 243 12.52 13.60 -4.38
CA ARG A 243 11.40 14.35 -3.82
C ARG A 243 11.95 15.34 -2.79
N GLN A 244 11.65 16.62 -2.96
CA GLN A 244 12.04 17.65 -2.02
C GLN A 244 11.19 17.57 -0.76
N TRP A 245 11.83 17.72 0.39
CA TRP A 245 11.16 17.92 1.67
C TRP A 245 10.70 19.37 1.78
N LEU A 246 9.47 19.59 2.26
CA LEU A 246 8.90 20.93 2.46
C LEU A 246 8.79 21.22 3.96
N ASP A 247 8.91 22.50 4.33
CA ASP A 247 8.78 22.93 5.72
C ASP A 247 7.36 22.71 6.26
N GLU A 248 6.36 22.80 5.39
CA GLU A 248 4.96 22.53 5.71
C GLU A 248 4.74 21.05 6.06
N GLU A 249 5.44 20.13 5.40
CA GLU A 249 5.39 18.70 5.72
C GLU A 249 5.98 18.45 7.12
N GLU A 250 7.10 19.11 7.44
CA GLU A 250 7.70 19.01 8.77
C GLU A 250 6.77 19.55 9.85
N TYR A 251 6.17 20.71 9.60
CA TYR A 251 5.20 21.31 10.51
C TYR A 251 4.01 20.35 10.77
N ALA A 252 3.40 19.82 9.72
CA ALA A 252 2.28 18.89 9.84
C ALA A 252 2.66 17.62 10.63
N ILE A 253 3.85 17.07 10.39
CA ILE A 253 4.36 15.90 11.11
C ILE A 253 4.57 16.21 12.59
N ARG A 254 5.13 17.38 12.94
CA ARG A 254 5.32 17.78 14.34
C ARG A 254 3.99 17.94 15.06
N VAL A 255 3.01 18.57 14.43
CA VAL A 255 1.65 18.69 14.98
C VAL A 255 1.01 17.31 15.18
N ALA A 256 1.09 16.42 14.18
CA ALA A 256 0.56 15.07 14.29
C ALA A 256 1.25 14.26 15.40
N TYR A 257 2.55 14.48 15.61
CA TYR A 257 3.29 13.84 16.70
C TYR A 257 2.77 14.27 18.08
N GLU A 258 2.50 15.56 18.28
CA GLU A 258 1.92 16.09 19.52
C GLU A 258 0.50 15.57 19.73
N MET A 259 -0.35 15.63 18.71
CA MET A 259 -1.74 15.19 18.78
C MET A 259 -1.91 13.70 19.16
N THR A 260 -0.93 12.86 18.81
CA THR A 260 -0.99 11.40 19.05
C THR A 260 -0.13 10.93 20.23
N GLU A 261 0.38 11.86 21.04
CA GLU A 261 1.30 11.55 22.15
C GLU A 261 0.67 10.61 23.19
N GLU A 262 -0.55 10.88 23.61
CA GLU A 262 -1.23 10.10 24.64
C GLU A 262 -1.49 8.66 24.19
N GLU A 263 -1.87 8.44 22.93
CA GLU A 263 -2.06 7.10 22.38
C GLU A 263 -0.76 6.28 22.42
N ARG A 264 0.37 6.90 22.09
CA ARG A 264 1.69 6.24 22.18
C ARG A 264 2.07 5.91 23.63
N LYS A 265 1.85 6.84 24.56
CA LYS A 265 2.12 6.61 25.99
C LYS A 265 1.30 5.45 26.53
N GLU A 266 0.01 5.39 26.18
CA GLU A 266 -0.87 4.29 26.59
C GLU A 266 -0.44 2.95 26.00
N ALA A 267 -0.08 2.89 24.71
CA ALA A 267 0.40 1.69 24.06
C ALA A 267 1.66 1.13 24.75
N ILE A 268 2.63 2.00 25.06
CA ILE A 268 3.85 1.63 25.79
C ILE A 268 3.52 1.13 27.21
N LYS A 269 2.60 1.80 27.92
CA LYS A 269 2.19 1.43 29.27
C LYS A 269 1.51 0.05 29.30
N LYS A 270 0.62 -0.21 28.33
CA LYS A 270 -0.05 -1.52 28.17
C LYS A 270 0.98 -2.63 27.89
N SER A 271 1.94 -2.41 26.97
CA SER A 271 2.98 -3.39 26.67
C SER A 271 3.87 -3.78 27.86
N ARG A 272 4.13 -2.85 28.79
CA ARG A 272 4.91 -3.13 30.00
C ARG A 272 4.15 -4.00 31.00
N LYS A 273 2.82 -3.92 31.04
CA LYS A 273 1.98 -4.71 31.95
C LYS A 273 1.83 -6.17 31.51
N THR A 274 1.79 -6.44 30.20
CA THR A 274 1.66 -7.78 29.62
C THR A 274 2.97 -8.59 29.69
N SER A 275 4.06 -7.98 30.13
CA SER A 275 5.38 -8.61 30.25
C SER A 275 5.73 -9.07 31.67
N LYS A 276 4.79 -8.92 32.62
CA LYS A 276 4.82 -9.51 33.98
C LYS A 276 3.90 -10.71 34.03
#